data_754283f990eeba26d944f89f6d38fee7
#
_entry.id   754283f990eeba26d944f89f6d38fee7
#
_cell.length_a   1.000
_cell.length_b   1.000
_cell.length_c   1.000
_cell.angle_alpha   90.00
_cell.angle_beta   90.00
_cell.angle_gamma   90.00
#
_symmetry.space_group_name_H-M   'P 1'
#
loop_
_entity.id
_entity.type
_entity.pdbx_description
1 polymer ?
#
loop_
_entity_poly.entity_id
_entity_poly.type
_entity_poly.pdbx_seq_one_letter_code
_entity_poly.pdbx_strand_id
1 'polypeptide(L)'
;MTPATAVRHFLVDTDLTPTEQAEVLDLAAQMKADRFRHRPLAGPRTGIVFFDKTSTRTRVSFAAGIAELGGTPLIVNPGESQLGHKESVADTARVLERMVGVIVWRTFAQAGLEEMAAHSSVPVVNALSDDYHPCQILADLLTVREHLGGTAGRTLTYLGDAANNMAHSYLLGCATAGMHVRVAGPEGNLPAEDVVAAARRRAAETGGSVLVTTDAAEALAGADVVVTDTWVSMGQEEEKEARLALFRDYQVDAAAMARAADDAIFLHCLPAYRGYEVTAEVIDGPRSVVFDEAENRLHAQKALIAWLLYRSGLAEEPR
;
A
#
# COMPACT_ATOMS: atom_id res chain seq x y z
N MET A 1 34.45 -12.02 -10.13
CA MET A 1 33.22 -12.22 -9.36
C MET A 1 32.52 -10.87 -9.32
N THR A 2 31.37 -10.76 -9.96
CA THR A 2 30.50 -9.58 -9.83
C THR A 2 30.10 -9.49 -8.34
N PRO A 3 30.15 -8.32 -7.69
CA PRO A 3 29.68 -8.21 -6.31
C PRO A 3 28.23 -8.71 -6.25
N ALA A 4 27.92 -9.53 -5.25
CA ALA A 4 26.55 -9.98 -5.04
C ALA A 4 25.67 -8.74 -4.88
N THR A 5 24.66 -8.62 -5.72
CA THR A 5 23.68 -7.54 -5.62
C THR A 5 23.01 -7.66 -4.26
N ALA A 6 22.98 -6.58 -3.49
CA ALA A 6 22.28 -6.59 -2.21
C ALA A 6 20.79 -6.90 -2.44
N VAL A 7 20.21 -7.74 -1.57
CA VAL A 7 18.79 -8.07 -1.64
C VAL A 7 17.96 -6.80 -1.40
N ARG A 8 16.93 -6.62 -2.22
CA ARG A 8 15.99 -5.51 -2.11
C ARG A 8 14.76 -5.96 -1.32
N HIS A 9 14.34 -5.12 -0.40
CA HIS A 9 13.12 -5.30 0.39
C HIS A 9 12.14 -4.16 0.08
N PHE A 10 10.88 -4.29 0.51
CA PHE A 10 9.88 -3.24 0.41
C PHE A 10 9.08 -3.15 1.69
N LEU A 11 9.52 -2.30 2.61
CA LEU A 11 9.00 -2.14 3.96
C LEU A 11 8.21 -0.84 4.14
N VAL A 12 8.60 0.18 3.39
CA VAL A 12 7.99 1.51 3.37
C VAL A 12 7.99 2.06 1.95
N ASP A 13 7.06 2.95 1.63
CA ASP A 13 6.86 3.51 0.28
C ASP A 13 8.13 4.13 -0.31
N THR A 14 9.01 4.67 0.53
CA THR A 14 10.28 5.31 0.11
C THR A 14 11.42 4.34 -0.18
N ASP A 15 11.24 3.03 0.01
CA ASP A 15 12.22 2.02 -0.40
C ASP A 15 12.36 1.93 -1.92
N LEU A 16 11.40 2.46 -2.65
CA LEU A 16 11.49 2.70 -4.08
C LEU A 16 11.83 4.16 -4.36
N THR A 17 12.83 4.39 -5.20
CA THR A 17 13.05 5.70 -5.82
C THR A 17 11.89 6.02 -6.78
N PRO A 18 11.70 7.28 -7.21
CA PRO A 18 10.67 7.62 -8.19
C PRO A 18 10.75 6.80 -9.49
N THR A 19 11.96 6.54 -9.97
CA THR A 19 12.18 5.72 -11.17
C THR A 19 11.80 4.26 -10.92
N GLU A 20 12.21 3.68 -9.80
CA GLU A 20 11.89 2.30 -9.44
C GLU A 20 10.38 2.10 -9.19
N GLN A 21 9.71 3.08 -8.57
CA GLN A 21 8.26 3.04 -8.42
C GLN A 21 7.56 3.03 -9.79
N ALA A 22 8.02 3.88 -10.72
CA ALA A 22 7.51 3.89 -12.09
C ALA A 22 7.74 2.54 -12.80
N GLU A 23 8.92 1.93 -12.65
CA GLU A 23 9.23 0.59 -13.21
C GLU A 23 8.28 -0.48 -12.66
N VAL A 24 8.00 -0.47 -11.34
CA VAL A 24 7.06 -1.41 -10.71
C VAL A 24 5.65 -1.21 -11.26
N LEU A 25 5.19 0.03 -11.42
CA LEU A 25 3.87 0.34 -11.97
C LEU A 25 3.75 -0.03 -13.45
N ASP A 26 4.81 0.18 -14.25
CA ASP A 26 4.85 -0.24 -15.65
C ASP A 26 4.79 -1.76 -15.79
N LEU A 27 5.55 -2.46 -14.94
CA LEU A 27 5.51 -3.92 -14.86
C LEU A 27 4.13 -4.43 -14.41
N ALA A 28 3.46 -3.73 -13.48
CA ALA A 28 2.11 -4.06 -13.04
C ALA A 28 1.09 -3.95 -14.18
N ALA A 29 1.16 -2.88 -14.98
CA ALA A 29 0.32 -2.70 -16.16
C ALA A 29 0.57 -3.80 -17.22
N GLN A 30 1.84 -4.15 -17.47
CA GLN A 30 2.20 -5.25 -18.37
C GLN A 30 1.66 -6.60 -17.85
N MET A 31 1.81 -6.89 -16.56
CA MET A 31 1.31 -8.12 -15.94
C MET A 31 -0.23 -8.16 -15.86
N LYS A 32 -0.91 -7.02 -15.87
CA LYS A 32 -2.38 -6.97 -15.99
C LYS A 32 -2.81 -7.33 -17.41
N ALA A 33 -2.10 -6.87 -18.43
CA ALA A 33 -2.37 -7.15 -19.83
C ALA A 33 -1.98 -8.59 -20.24
N ASP A 34 -0.85 -9.09 -19.74
CA ASP A 34 -0.37 -10.47 -19.96
C ASP A 34 -0.05 -11.15 -18.63
N ARG A 35 -1.09 -11.72 -18.06
CA ARG A 35 -1.17 -12.13 -16.65
C ARG A 35 -0.16 -13.19 -16.24
N PHE A 36 0.29 -14.05 -17.16
CA PHE A 36 1.11 -15.22 -16.87
C PHE A 36 2.51 -15.20 -17.50
N ARG A 37 2.89 -14.10 -18.14
CA ARG A 37 4.18 -13.96 -18.82
C ARG A 37 5.37 -14.05 -17.85
N HIS A 38 5.29 -13.36 -16.72
CA HIS A 38 6.38 -13.28 -15.74
C HIS A 38 6.24 -14.39 -14.70
N ARG A 39 7.25 -15.25 -14.62
CA ARG A 39 7.23 -16.41 -13.72
C ARG A 39 8.53 -16.55 -12.90
N PRO A 40 8.95 -15.52 -12.16
CA PRO A 40 10.22 -15.53 -11.40
C PRO A 40 10.26 -16.55 -10.27
N LEU A 41 9.11 -17.10 -9.85
CA LEU A 41 8.99 -18.13 -8.84
C LEU A 41 8.80 -19.54 -9.45
N ALA A 42 8.90 -19.69 -10.77
CA ALA A 42 8.83 -21.01 -11.41
C ALA A 42 9.93 -21.93 -10.90
N GLY A 43 9.58 -23.22 -10.74
CA GLY A 43 10.53 -24.16 -10.24
C GLY A 43 9.97 -25.27 -9.32
N PRO A 44 8.77 -25.19 -8.68
CA PRO A 44 8.07 -24.03 -8.09
C PRO A 44 8.75 -23.61 -6.78
N ARG A 45 9.05 -22.31 -6.65
CA ARG A 45 9.54 -21.73 -5.38
C ARG A 45 8.36 -21.38 -4.47
N THR A 46 8.57 -21.42 -3.16
CA THR A 46 7.54 -21.02 -2.19
C THR A 46 7.64 -19.53 -1.90
N GLY A 47 6.50 -18.84 -1.90
CA GLY A 47 6.35 -17.54 -1.29
C GLY A 47 5.55 -17.67 0.01
N ILE A 48 6.11 -17.26 1.15
CA ILE A 48 5.42 -17.33 2.44
C ILE A 48 4.73 -16.02 2.76
N VAL A 49 3.50 -16.10 3.28
CA VAL A 49 2.70 -14.93 3.66
C VAL A 49 2.23 -15.09 5.10
N PHE A 50 2.81 -14.33 6.01
CA PHE A 50 2.43 -14.29 7.41
C PHE A 50 1.33 -13.27 7.69
N PHE A 51 0.40 -13.64 8.56
CA PHE A 51 -0.67 -12.79 9.05
C PHE A 51 -0.71 -12.77 10.57
N ASP A 52 -0.40 -11.63 11.17
CA ASP A 52 -0.72 -11.34 12.58
C ASP A 52 -2.11 -10.68 12.67
N LYS A 53 -2.53 -9.99 11.61
CA LYS A 53 -3.87 -9.41 11.42
C LYS A 53 -4.57 -10.07 10.24
N THR A 54 -5.83 -10.49 10.41
CA THR A 54 -6.61 -11.12 9.33
C THR A 54 -6.90 -10.15 8.18
N SER A 55 -6.93 -10.66 6.95
CA SER A 55 -7.37 -9.91 5.77
C SER A 55 -7.71 -10.83 4.62
N THR A 56 -8.93 -10.76 4.11
CA THR A 56 -9.36 -11.55 2.95
C THR A 56 -8.66 -11.07 1.67
N ARG A 57 -8.68 -9.77 1.39
CA ARG A 57 -8.10 -9.18 0.17
C ARG A 57 -6.60 -9.42 0.08
N THR A 58 -5.84 -9.13 1.13
CA THR A 58 -4.40 -9.38 1.17
C THR A 58 -4.07 -10.85 0.98
N ARG A 59 -4.84 -11.75 1.63
CA ARG A 59 -4.65 -13.20 1.50
C ARG A 59 -4.84 -13.65 0.05
N VAL A 60 -5.98 -13.28 -0.55
CA VAL A 60 -6.32 -13.73 -1.91
C VAL A 60 -5.35 -13.13 -2.93
N SER A 61 -5.05 -11.84 -2.86
CA SER A 61 -4.17 -11.18 -3.83
C SER A 61 -2.73 -11.70 -3.80
N PHE A 62 -2.14 -11.93 -2.62
CA PHE A 62 -0.81 -12.52 -2.54
C PHE A 62 -0.80 -14.01 -2.91
N ALA A 63 -1.80 -14.80 -2.47
CA ALA A 63 -1.87 -16.22 -2.83
C ALA A 63 -2.00 -16.40 -4.35
N ALA A 64 -2.94 -15.68 -4.97
CA ALA A 64 -3.12 -15.71 -6.42
C ALA A 64 -1.87 -15.17 -7.15
N GLY A 65 -1.32 -14.04 -6.69
CA GLY A 65 -0.13 -13.42 -7.28
C GLY A 65 1.10 -14.34 -7.26
N ILE A 66 1.41 -14.98 -6.14
CA ILE A 66 2.51 -15.94 -6.03
C ILE A 66 2.29 -17.14 -6.96
N ALA A 67 1.07 -17.68 -7.03
CA ALA A 67 0.73 -18.77 -7.94
C ALA A 67 0.90 -18.37 -9.41
N GLU A 68 0.45 -17.18 -9.80
CA GLU A 68 0.61 -16.66 -11.17
C GLU A 68 2.07 -16.37 -11.54
N LEU A 69 2.90 -16.00 -10.57
CA LEU A 69 4.35 -15.90 -10.73
C LEU A 69 5.06 -17.27 -10.83
N GLY A 70 4.31 -18.38 -10.84
CA GLY A 70 4.81 -19.74 -10.98
C GLY A 70 5.25 -20.39 -9.67
N GLY A 71 4.99 -19.75 -8.54
CA GLY A 71 5.34 -20.23 -7.20
C GLY A 71 4.21 -20.97 -6.49
N THR A 72 4.52 -21.44 -5.29
CA THR A 72 3.55 -22.03 -4.35
C THR A 72 3.33 -21.06 -3.19
N PRO A 73 2.13 -20.53 -2.97
CA PRO A 73 1.86 -19.70 -1.80
C PRO A 73 1.72 -20.55 -0.54
N LEU A 74 2.43 -20.18 0.51
CA LEU A 74 2.28 -20.73 1.86
C LEU A 74 1.69 -19.65 2.77
N ILE A 75 0.44 -19.82 3.16
CA ILE A 75 -0.24 -18.87 4.03
C ILE A 75 -0.15 -19.36 5.48
N VAL A 76 0.33 -18.47 6.36
CA VAL A 76 0.42 -18.72 7.81
C VAL A 76 -0.52 -17.75 8.52
N ASN A 77 -1.52 -18.30 9.20
CA ASN A 77 -2.55 -17.50 9.88
C ASN A 77 -2.09 -17.06 11.28
N PRO A 78 -2.80 -16.08 11.90
CA PRO A 78 -2.52 -15.69 13.27
C PRO A 78 -2.52 -16.90 14.22
N GLY A 79 -1.48 -17.01 15.05
CA GLY A 79 -1.32 -18.10 16.01
C GLY A 79 -0.80 -19.44 15.45
N GLU A 80 -0.60 -19.56 14.14
CA GLU A 80 -0.02 -20.77 13.52
C GLU A 80 1.52 -20.74 13.51
N SER A 81 2.14 -19.57 13.70
CA SER A 81 3.60 -19.42 13.70
C SER A 81 4.16 -19.25 15.11
N GLN A 82 5.45 -19.57 15.28
CA GLN A 82 6.20 -19.29 16.50
C GLN A 82 6.93 -17.93 16.44
N LEU A 83 6.79 -17.21 15.31
CA LEU A 83 7.45 -15.95 15.02
C LEU A 83 7.15 -14.90 16.11
N GLY A 84 8.21 -14.34 16.70
CA GLY A 84 8.10 -13.34 17.74
C GLY A 84 7.62 -13.82 19.12
N HIS A 85 7.34 -15.12 19.28
CA HIS A 85 6.91 -15.71 20.56
C HIS A 85 7.96 -16.63 21.19
N LYS A 86 8.27 -17.75 20.52
CA LYS A 86 9.27 -18.73 20.97
C LYS A 86 10.53 -18.70 20.13
N GLU A 87 10.45 -18.13 18.94
CA GLU A 87 11.57 -17.97 18.01
C GLU A 87 11.75 -16.48 17.71
N SER A 88 13.01 -16.02 17.69
CA SER A 88 13.33 -14.63 17.33
C SER A 88 13.01 -14.37 15.85
N VAL A 89 12.68 -13.11 15.53
CA VAL A 89 12.47 -12.69 14.13
C VAL A 89 13.73 -12.97 13.30
N ALA A 90 14.91 -12.69 13.85
CA ALA A 90 16.20 -12.93 13.20
C ALA A 90 16.46 -14.42 12.90
N ASP A 91 16.11 -15.33 13.80
CA ASP A 91 16.31 -16.77 13.57
C ASP A 91 15.28 -17.28 12.56
N THR A 92 14.02 -16.86 12.65
CA THR A 92 13.00 -17.16 11.66
C THR A 92 13.44 -16.70 10.26
N ALA A 93 13.99 -15.49 10.12
CA ALA A 93 14.50 -14.99 8.84
C ALA A 93 15.58 -15.91 8.25
N ARG A 94 16.60 -16.29 9.06
CA ARG A 94 17.70 -17.17 8.64
C ARG A 94 17.26 -18.58 8.27
N VAL A 95 16.19 -19.09 8.87
CA VAL A 95 15.59 -20.38 8.52
C VAL A 95 14.83 -20.27 7.21
N LEU A 96 13.96 -19.25 7.09
CA LEU A 96 13.07 -19.10 5.95
C LEU A 96 13.82 -18.76 4.66
N GLU A 97 14.87 -17.94 4.70
CA GLU A 97 15.66 -17.56 3.51
C GLU A 97 16.22 -18.78 2.74
N ARG A 98 16.36 -19.92 3.42
CA ARG A 98 16.84 -21.19 2.84
C ARG A 98 15.75 -22.03 2.22
N MET A 99 14.48 -21.68 2.42
CA MET A 99 13.32 -22.48 2.05
C MET A 99 12.37 -21.78 1.10
N VAL A 100 12.33 -20.43 1.13
CA VAL A 100 11.38 -19.63 0.36
C VAL A 100 12.08 -18.63 -0.58
N GLY A 101 11.38 -18.15 -1.58
CA GLY A 101 11.88 -17.12 -2.52
C GLY A 101 11.47 -15.70 -2.14
N VAL A 102 10.46 -15.53 -1.29
CA VAL A 102 9.96 -14.23 -0.81
C VAL A 102 9.22 -14.41 0.50
N ILE A 103 9.38 -13.44 1.41
CA ILE A 103 8.65 -13.35 2.68
C ILE A 103 7.72 -12.14 2.59
N VAL A 104 6.44 -12.35 2.80
CA VAL A 104 5.41 -11.31 2.89
C VAL A 104 4.85 -11.34 4.30
N TRP A 105 4.77 -10.18 4.97
CA TRP A 105 4.30 -10.14 6.34
C TRP A 105 3.32 -8.99 6.57
N ARG A 106 2.12 -9.32 7.07
CA ARG A 106 1.13 -8.39 7.58
C ARG A 106 1.15 -8.45 9.09
N THR A 107 1.67 -7.41 9.74
CA THR A 107 1.96 -7.41 11.17
C THR A 107 1.42 -6.13 11.86
N PHE A 108 1.81 -5.94 13.11
CA PHE A 108 1.59 -4.73 13.89
C PHE A 108 2.79 -3.80 13.80
N ALA A 109 3.89 -4.14 14.47
CA ALA A 109 5.06 -3.27 14.59
C ALA A 109 5.94 -3.28 13.34
N GLN A 110 6.30 -2.10 12.83
CA GLN A 110 7.23 -1.92 11.71
C GLN A 110 8.61 -2.50 12.03
N ALA A 111 9.09 -2.38 13.28
CA ALA A 111 10.39 -2.89 13.69
C ALA A 111 10.59 -4.40 13.45
N GLY A 112 9.53 -5.20 13.53
CA GLY A 112 9.61 -6.63 13.19
C GLY A 112 9.93 -6.87 11.71
N LEU A 113 9.36 -6.08 10.82
CA LEU A 113 9.67 -6.14 9.39
C LEU A 113 11.12 -5.72 9.09
N GLU A 114 11.60 -4.69 9.77
CA GLU A 114 12.98 -4.21 9.65
C GLU A 114 13.98 -5.27 10.14
N GLU A 115 13.70 -5.93 11.28
CA GLU A 115 14.51 -7.02 11.80
C GLU A 115 14.49 -8.23 10.82
N MET A 116 13.33 -8.60 10.30
CA MET A 116 13.20 -9.66 9.30
C MET A 116 14.06 -9.37 8.06
N ALA A 117 13.98 -8.16 7.54
CA ALA A 117 14.74 -7.73 6.37
C ALA A 117 16.25 -7.69 6.62
N ALA A 118 16.68 -7.22 7.81
CA ALA A 118 18.09 -7.15 8.18
C ALA A 118 18.78 -8.53 8.25
N HIS A 119 18.00 -9.61 8.41
CA HIS A 119 18.49 -10.98 8.55
C HIS A 119 18.06 -11.92 7.41
N SER A 120 17.51 -11.40 6.32
CA SER A 120 17.01 -12.19 5.18
C SER A 120 17.80 -11.94 3.92
N SER A 121 18.21 -13.01 3.24
CA SER A 121 18.78 -12.99 1.89
C SER A 121 17.74 -13.17 0.77
N VAL A 122 16.43 -13.13 1.11
CA VAL A 122 15.33 -13.09 0.16
C VAL A 122 14.48 -11.84 0.41
N PRO A 123 13.76 -11.32 -0.59
CA PRO A 123 12.92 -10.14 -0.42
C PRO A 123 11.92 -10.27 0.73
N VAL A 124 11.83 -9.22 1.56
CA VAL A 124 10.78 -9.04 2.57
C VAL A 124 9.85 -7.94 2.11
N VAL A 125 8.54 -8.20 2.15
CA VAL A 125 7.49 -7.29 1.69
C VAL A 125 6.54 -6.98 2.85
N ASN A 126 6.37 -5.69 3.15
CA ASN A 126 5.37 -5.19 4.08
C ASN A 126 3.97 -5.24 3.43
N ALA A 127 3.14 -6.21 3.85
CA ALA A 127 1.75 -6.29 3.40
C ALA A 127 0.81 -5.33 4.15
N LEU A 128 1.19 -4.90 5.32
CA LEU A 128 0.66 -3.84 6.19
C LEU A 128 1.38 -3.90 7.53
N SER A 129 1.74 -2.76 8.08
CA SER A 129 2.08 -2.56 9.50
C SER A 129 1.16 -1.50 10.12
N ASP A 130 1.34 -1.18 11.41
CA ASP A 130 0.62 -0.07 12.05
C ASP A 130 1.03 1.29 11.47
N ASP A 131 2.25 1.38 10.94
CA ASP A 131 2.82 2.63 10.44
C ASP A 131 2.60 2.83 8.94
N TYR A 132 2.55 1.72 8.13
CA TYR A 132 2.52 1.81 6.65
C TYR A 132 1.69 0.71 6.00
N HIS A 133 1.15 1.02 4.80
CA HIS A 133 0.51 0.05 3.90
C HIS A 133 0.99 0.23 2.44
N PRO A 134 2.29 0.08 2.17
CA PRO A 134 2.89 0.51 0.91
C PRO A 134 2.39 -0.28 -0.32
N CYS A 135 2.02 -1.55 -0.15
CA CYS A 135 1.43 -2.36 -1.22
C CYS A 135 0.05 -1.86 -1.67
N GLN A 136 -0.71 -1.18 -0.79
CA GLN A 136 -1.97 -0.55 -1.18
C GLN A 136 -1.70 0.64 -2.08
N ILE A 137 -0.76 1.50 -1.71
CA ILE A 137 -0.45 2.70 -2.49
C ILE A 137 0.01 2.38 -3.90
N LEU A 138 0.78 1.30 -4.11
CA LEU A 138 1.13 0.86 -5.46
C LEU A 138 -0.11 0.49 -6.31
N ALA A 139 -1.12 -0.12 -5.68
CA ALA A 139 -2.38 -0.44 -6.37
C ALA A 139 -3.19 0.81 -6.69
N ASP A 140 -3.24 1.76 -5.76
CA ASP A 140 -3.95 3.03 -5.92
C ASP A 140 -3.30 3.87 -7.03
N LEU A 141 -1.97 3.96 -7.05
CA LEU A 141 -1.22 4.64 -8.11
C LEU A 141 -1.43 3.99 -9.48
N LEU A 142 -1.50 2.66 -9.56
CA LEU A 142 -1.84 1.96 -10.79
C LEU A 142 -3.26 2.31 -11.24
N THR A 143 -4.22 2.36 -10.32
CA THR A 143 -5.61 2.73 -10.59
C THR A 143 -5.72 4.18 -11.07
N VAL A 144 -5.01 5.10 -10.43
CA VAL A 144 -4.93 6.51 -10.87
C VAL A 144 -4.37 6.60 -12.30
N ARG A 145 -3.31 5.84 -12.63
CA ARG A 145 -2.75 5.82 -13.98
C ARG A 145 -3.75 5.30 -15.02
N GLU A 146 -4.53 4.28 -14.68
CA GLU A 146 -5.53 3.69 -15.59
C GLU A 146 -6.69 4.65 -15.87
N HIS A 147 -7.20 5.33 -14.84
CA HIS A 147 -8.38 6.19 -14.96
C HIS A 147 -8.06 7.63 -15.39
N LEU A 148 -6.90 8.17 -14.96
CA LEU A 148 -6.52 9.57 -15.19
C LEU A 148 -5.32 9.76 -16.14
N GLY A 149 -4.77 8.67 -16.69
CA GLY A 149 -3.71 8.70 -17.69
C GLY A 149 -2.30 8.95 -17.13
N GLY A 150 -2.16 9.12 -15.82
CA GLY A 150 -0.86 9.35 -15.16
C GLY A 150 -1.02 9.82 -13.74
N THR A 151 0.09 9.83 -12.98
CA THR A 151 0.12 10.26 -11.56
C THR A 151 0.74 11.65 -11.39
N ALA A 152 1.81 11.95 -12.11
CA ALA A 152 2.55 13.20 -11.94
C ALA A 152 1.68 14.45 -12.16
N GLY A 153 1.74 15.38 -11.21
CA GLY A 153 0.96 16.62 -11.21
C GLY A 153 -0.52 16.45 -10.83
N ARG A 154 -1.02 15.22 -10.59
CA ARG A 154 -2.37 14.99 -10.06
C ARG A 154 -2.44 15.30 -8.58
N THR A 155 -3.58 15.77 -8.13
CA THR A 155 -3.86 16.05 -6.72
C THR A 155 -4.66 14.91 -6.10
N LEU A 156 -4.09 14.26 -5.08
CA LEU A 156 -4.81 13.30 -4.24
C LEU A 156 -5.12 13.92 -2.89
N THR A 157 -6.36 13.77 -2.45
CA THR A 157 -6.83 14.21 -1.12
C THR A 157 -7.30 13.02 -0.31
N TYR A 158 -6.67 12.82 0.86
CA TYR A 158 -7.11 11.88 1.89
C TYR A 158 -7.89 12.61 2.97
N LEU A 159 -9.07 12.07 3.36
CA LEU A 159 -9.91 12.62 4.44
C LEU A 159 -10.14 11.55 5.52
N GLY A 160 -10.07 11.94 6.78
CA GLY A 160 -10.46 11.11 7.92
C GLY A 160 -9.39 10.98 8.99
N ASP A 161 -9.07 9.75 9.42
CA ASP A 161 -8.00 9.49 10.40
C ASP A 161 -6.63 9.69 9.75
N ALA A 162 -6.13 10.90 9.82
CA ALA A 162 -4.87 11.29 9.19
C ALA A 162 -3.63 10.80 9.96
N ALA A 163 -3.78 10.22 11.13
CA ALA A 163 -2.70 9.62 11.91
C ALA A 163 -2.50 8.11 11.62
N ASN A 164 -3.28 7.53 10.71
CA ASN A 164 -3.20 6.10 10.41
C ASN A 164 -2.13 5.77 9.35
N ASN A 165 -1.88 4.49 9.17
CA ASN A 165 -0.90 3.96 8.22
C ASN A 165 -1.22 4.27 6.74
N MET A 166 -2.50 4.43 6.38
CA MET A 166 -2.88 4.80 5.01
C MET A 166 -2.47 6.24 4.70
N ALA A 167 -2.75 7.19 5.62
CA ALA A 167 -2.34 8.58 5.46
C ALA A 167 -0.81 8.71 5.33
N HIS A 168 -0.06 7.98 6.15
CA HIS A 168 1.40 7.94 6.07
C HIS A 168 1.89 7.43 4.71
N SER A 169 1.36 6.30 4.26
CA SER A 169 1.73 5.73 2.96
C SER A 169 1.29 6.59 1.78
N TYR A 170 0.11 7.24 1.82
CA TYR A 170 -0.28 8.21 0.79
C TYR A 170 0.70 9.37 0.70
N LEU A 171 1.10 9.94 1.84
CA LEU A 171 2.09 11.02 1.87
C LEU A 171 3.39 10.63 1.18
N LEU A 172 3.94 9.47 1.51
CA LEU A 172 5.23 9.01 0.98
C LEU A 172 5.14 8.51 -0.47
N GLY A 173 4.20 7.61 -0.74
CA GLY A 173 4.08 6.93 -2.04
C GLY A 173 3.60 7.87 -3.14
N CYS A 174 2.62 8.75 -2.87
CA CYS A 174 2.16 9.72 -3.86
C CYS A 174 3.17 10.85 -4.08
N ALA A 175 3.90 11.30 -3.04
CA ALA A 175 5.01 12.23 -3.23
C ALA A 175 6.10 11.61 -4.11
N THR A 176 6.39 10.31 -3.96
CA THR A 176 7.33 9.57 -4.82
C THR A 176 6.85 9.53 -6.28
N ALA A 177 5.53 9.45 -6.50
CA ALA A 177 4.91 9.47 -7.84
C ALA A 177 4.78 10.87 -8.46
N GLY A 178 5.27 11.93 -7.81
CA GLY A 178 5.19 13.32 -8.28
C GLY A 178 3.80 13.94 -8.19
N MET A 179 2.97 13.45 -7.28
CA MET A 179 1.62 13.96 -7.03
C MET A 179 1.62 15.12 -6.02
N HIS A 180 0.58 15.94 -6.07
CA HIS A 180 0.22 16.85 -4.98
C HIS A 180 -0.63 16.09 -3.97
N VAL A 181 -0.12 15.89 -2.75
CA VAL A 181 -0.79 15.11 -1.71
C VAL A 181 -1.36 16.04 -0.66
N ARG A 182 -2.65 15.90 -0.39
CA ARG A 182 -3.34 16.65 0.65
C ARG A 182 -3.97 15.67 1.63
N VAL A 183 -3.73 15.90 2.91
CA VAL A 183 -4.27 15.07 3.99
C VAL A 183 -5.01 15.96 4.96
N ALA A 184 -6.28 15.66 5.20
CA ALA A 184 -7.10 16.40 6.15
C ALA A 184 -7.71 15.46 7.21
N GLY A 185 -7.55 15.85 8.47
CA GLY A 185 -8.10 15.19 9.64
C GLY A 185 -8.22 16.12 10.82
N PRO A 186 -8.90 15.73 11.90
CA PRO A 186 -9.08 16.56 13.07
C PRO A 186 -7.77 16.84 13.80
N GLU A 187 -7.72 17.95 14.53
CA GLU A 187 -6.60 18.27 15.41
C GLU A 187 -6.35 17.11 16.38
N GLY A 188 -5.07 16.74 16.55
CA GLY A 188 -4.66 15.56 17.33
C GLY A 188 -4.65 14.24 16.58
N ASN A 189 -5.23 14.18 15.38
CA ASN A 189 -5.20 13.01 14.48
C ASN A 189 -4.57 13.35 13.12
N LEU A 190 -3.47 14.09 13.15
CA LEU A 190 -2.66 14.43 11.98
C LEU A 190 -1.47 13.48 11.84
N PRO A 191 -0.87 13.36 10.64
CA PRO A 191 0.26 12.46 10.40
C PRO A 191 1.48 12.83 11.25
N ALA A 192 2.33 11.84 11.52
CA ALA A 192 3.59 12.03 12.23
C ALA A 192 4.49 13.06 11.51
N GLU A 193 5.12 13.94 12.26
CA GLU A 193 5.91 15.06 11.71
C GLU A 193 7.10 14.60 10.86
N ASP A 194 7.75 13.51 11.24
CA ASP A 194 8.87 12.91 10.51
C ASP A 194 8.43 12.34 9.16
N VAL A 195 7.24 11.73 9.09
CA VAL A 195 6.63 11.26 7.84
C VAL A 195 6.30 12.44 6.93
N VAL A 196 5.67 13.49 7.46
CA VAL A 196 5.38 14.72 6.70
C VAL A 196 6.66 15.35 6.17
N ALA A 197 7.72 15.43 6.99
CA ALA A 197 9.00 15.97 6.57
C ALA A 197 9.65 15.11 5.47
N ALA A 198 9.58 13.78 5.58
CA ALA A 198 10.08 12.87 4.54
C ALA A 198 9.29 13.02 3.22
N ALA A 199 7.97 13.10 3.28
CA ALA A 199 7.11 13.32 2.12
C ALA A 199 7.38 14.66 1.43
N ARG A 200 7.58 15.75 2.20
CA ARG A 200 7.93 17.07 1.65
C ARG A 200 9.28 17.06 0.93
N ARG A 201 10.30 16.37 1.48
CA ARG A 201 11.59 16.21 0.79
C ARG A 201 11.40 15.48 -0.54
N ARG A 202 10.66 14.36 -0.53
CA ARG A 202 10.39 13.58 -1.73
C ARG A 202 9.60 14.37 -2.77
N ALA A 203 8.57 15.11 -2.36
CA ALA A 203 7.78 15.96 -3.24
C ALA A 203 8.64 17.06 -3.92
N ALA A 204 9.59 17.65 -3.19
CA ALA A 204 10.52 18.63 -3.76
C ALA A 204 11.44 18.02 -4.86
N GLU A 205 11.78 16.72 -4.76
CA GLU A 205 12.56 16.01 -5.77
C GLU A 205 11.74 15.67 -7.03
N THR A 206 10.43 15.44 -6.87
CA THR A 206 9.56 14.91 -7.92
C THR A 206 8.64 15.96 -8.57
N GLY A 207 8.64 17.19 -8.06
CA GLY A 207 7.75 18.26 -8.52
C GLY A 207 6.35 18.25 -7.93
N GLY A 208 6.08 17.37 -6.95
CA GLY A 208 4.84 17.34 -6.19
C GLY A 208 4.78 18.36 -5.05
N SER A 209 3.77 18.24 -4.19
CA SER A 209 3.64 19.04 -2.97
C SER A 209 2.89 18.28 -1.87
N VAL A 210 3.04 18.73 -0.62
CA VAL A 210 2.38 18.14 0.55
C VAL A 210 1.67 19.22 1.35
N LEU A 211 0.35 19.06 1.54
CA LEU A 211 -0.50 19.83 2.43
C LEU A 211 -1.06 18.93 3.54
N VAL A 212 -0.89 19.34 4.79
CA VAL A 212 -1.58 18.74 5.95
C VAL A 212 -2.40 19.83 6.59
N THR A 213 -3.71 19.63 6.73
CA THR A 213 -4.66 20.63 7.22
C THR A 213 -5.77 19.98 8.05
N THR A 214 -6.48 20.79 8.81
CA THR A 214 -7.75 20.41 9.45
C THR A 214 -8.97 20.84 8.64
N ASP A 215 -8.78 21.59 7.55
CA ASP A 215 -9.86 22.06 6.68
C ASP A 215 -10.08 21.09 5.50
N ALA A 216 -11.12 20.26 5.60
CA ALA A 216 -11.50 19.33 4.55
C ALA A 216 -11.85 20.04 3.23
N ALA A 217 -12.41 21.26 3.28
CA ALA A 217 -12.77 22.01 2.07
C ALA A 217 -11.53 22.51 1.33
N GLU A 218 -10.51 22.98 2.06
CA GLU A 218 -9.20 23.35 1.50
C GLU A 218 -8.54 22.16 0.82
N ALA A 219 -8.54 21.00 1.49
CA ALA A 219 -7.92 19.78 0.96
C ALA A 219 -8.60 19.29 -0.31
N LEU A 220 -9.94 19.34 -0.37
CA LEU A 220 -10.75 18.83 -1.49
C LEU A 220 -10.72 19.73 -2.73
N ALA A 221 -10.42 21.01 -2.60
CA ALA A 221 -10.56 21.97 -3.70
C ALA A 221 -9.80 21.56 -4.96
N GLY A 222 -10.54 21.12 -6.00
CA GLY A 222 -10.00 20.69 -7.29
C GLY A 222 -9.14 19.42 -7.23
N ALA A 223 -9.35 18.54 -6.26
CA ALA A 223 -8.65 17.25 -6.17
C ALA A 223 -9.05 16.33 -7.34
N ASP A 224 -8.08 15.69 -7.98
CA ASP A 224 -8.32 14.67 -9.01
C ASP A 224 -8.73 13.31 -8.42
N VAL A 225 -8.25 13.03 -7.20
CA VAL A 225 -8.50 11.78 -6.47
C VAL A 225 -8.93 12.11 -5.06
N VAL A 226 -10.08 11.58 -4.66
CA VAL A 226 -10.57 11.65 -3.27
C VAL A 226 -10.51 10.25 -2.67
N VAL A 227 -9.88 10.12 -1.51
CA VAL A 227 -9.72 8.84 -0.83
C VAL A 227 -10.00 8.97 0.67
N THR A 228 -10.55 7.93 1.24
CA THR A 228 -10.72 7.78 2.69
C THR A 228 -10.47 6.33 3.11
N ASP A 229 -10.38 6.09 4.40
CA ASP A 229 -10.29 4.76 5.00
C ASP A 229 -11.21 4.69 6.22
N THR A 230 -11.42 3.48 6.74
CA THR A 230 -12.25 3.23 7.91
C THR A 230 -11.81 4.07 9.11
N TRP A 231 -12.78 4.68 9.79
CA TRP A 231 -12.50 5.47 11.00
C TRP A 231 -12.30 4.62 12.26
N VAL A 232 -12.80 3.38 12.23
CA VAL A 232 -12.68 2.42 13.32
C VAL A 232 -11.92 1.21 12.81
N SER A 233 -10.63 1.17 13.09
CA SER A 233 -9.76 0.05 12.71
C SER A 233 -9.97 -1.15 13.64
N MET A 234 -9.49 -2.33 13.22
CA MET A 234 -9.52 -3.53 14.05
C MET A 234 -8.79 -3.29 15.37
N GLY A 235 -9.45 -3.57 16.49
CA GLY A 235 -8.96 -3.35 17.86
C GLY A 235 -9.36 -1.99 18.46
N GLN A 236 -10.13 -1.16 17.75
CA GLN A 236 -10.62 0.14 18.22
C GLN A 236 -12.16 0.16 18.41
N GLU A 237 -12.79 -1.01 18.48
CA GLU A 237 -14.25 -1.13 18.52
C GLU A 237 -14.87 -0.47 19.78
N GLU A 238 -14.12 -0.41 20.88
CA GLU A 238 -14.56 0.24 22.13
C GLU A 238 -14.62 1.77 22.00
N GLU A 239 -13.84 2.36 21.08
CA GLU A 239 -13.78 3.79 20.83
C GLU A 239 -14.76 4.26 19.74
N LYS A 240 -15.54 3.36 19.17
CA LYS A 240 -16.34 3.57 17.96
C LYS A 240 -17.16 4.85 17.99
N GLU A 241 -17.98 5.08 19.02
CA GLU A 241 -18.86 6.27 19.08
C GLU A 241 -18.07 7.58 19.10
N ALA A 242 -16.99 7.62 19.89
CA ALA A 242 -16.12 8.78 19.98
C ALA A 242 -15.43 9.07 18.63
N ARG A 243 -14.94 8.03 17.95
CA ARG A 243 -14.30 8.17 16.64
C ARG A 243 -15.29 8.62 15.57
N LEU A 244 -16.50 8.05 15.53
CA LEU A 244 -17.54 8.48 14.60
C LEU A 244 -17.93 9.95 14.79
N ALA A 245 -17.97 10.44 16.02
CA ALA A 245 -18.23 11.85 16.31
C ALA A 245 -17.06 12.74 15.88
N LEU A 246 -15.83 12.31 16.14
CA LEU A 246 -14.59 13.05 15.83
C LEU A 246 -14.37 13.25 14.33
N PHE A 247 -14.64 12.22 13.52
CA PHE A 247 -14.36 12.26 12.08
C PHE A 247 -15.54 12.66 11.21
N ARG A 248 -16.70 12.97 11.79
CA ARG A 248 -17.95 13.27 11.06
C ARG A 248 -17.77 14.30 9.95
N ASP A 249 -17.01 15.38 10.21
CA ASP A 249 -16.80 16.47 9.27
C ASP A 249 -15.86 16.12 8.10
N TYR A 250 -15.26 14.92 8.14
CA TYR A 250 -14.38 14.36 7.11
C TYR A 250 -15.05 13.25 6.30
N GLN A 251 -16.37 13.05 6.45
CA GLN A 251 -17.10 12.07 5.63
C GLN A 251 -17.04 12.45 4.15
N VAL A 252 -16.75 11.46 3.30
CA VAL A 252 -16.83 11.65 1.85
C VAL A 252 -18.27 11.39 1.41
N ASP A 253 -19.01 12.48 1.21
CA ASP A 253 -20.37 12.54 0.69
C ASP A 253 -20.42 13.22 -0.68
N ALA A 254 -21.61 13.38 -1.24
CA ALA A 254 -21.80 14.08 -2.52
C ALA A 254 -21.31 15.54 -2.50
N ALA A 255 -21.41 16.22 -1.36
CA ALA A 255 -20.95 17.61 -1.21
C ALA A 255 -19.41 17.67 -1.16
N ALA A 256 -18.76 16.71 -0.53
CA ALA A 256 -17.30 16.55 -0.55
C ALA A 256 -16.81 16.31 -1.98
N MET A 257 -17.43 15.36 -2.70
CA MET A 257 -17.09 15.06 -4.10
C MET A 257 -17.37 16.22 -5.06
N ALA A 258 -18.33 17.09 -4.75
CA ALA A 258 -18.62 18.28 -5.57
C ALA A 258 -17.55 19.40 -5.42
N ARG A 259 -16.67 19.34 -4.41
CA ARG A 259 -15.53 20.26 -4.24
C ARG A 259 -14.29 19.83 -5.01
N ALA A 260 -14.19 18.54 -5.33
CA ALA A 260 -13.13 17.98 -6.16
C ALA A 260 -13.32 18.35 -7.64
N ALA A 261 -12.41 17.96 -8.50
CA ALA A 261 -12.53 18.13 -9.93
C ALA A 261 -13.78 17.39 -10.49
N ASP A 262 -14.34 17.87 -11.59
CA ASP A 262 -15.56 17.31 -12.18
C ASP A 262 -15.38 15.82 -12.56
N ASP A 263 -14.18 15.44 -12.99
CA ASP A 263 -13.75 14.09 -13.36
C ASP A 263 -13.02 13.34 -12.25
N ALA A 264 -13.07 13.85 -11.00
CA ALA A 264 -12.41 13.22 -9.86
C ALA A 264 -12.92 11.80 -9.63
N ILE A 265 -11.99 10.89 -9.34
CA ILE A 265 -12.29 9.51 -8.94
C ILE A 265 -12.26 9.35 -7.41
N PHE A 266 -13.04 8.37 -6.92
CA PHE A 266 -13.07 7.98 -5.51
C PHE A 266 -12.40 6.63 -5.31
N LEU A 267 -11.49 6.53 -4.32
CA LEU A 267 -10.77 5.34 -3.89
C LEU A 267 -11.08 5.00 -2.42
N HIS A 268 -11.00 3.71 -2.08
CA HIS A 268 -11.09 3.18 -0.72
C HIS A 268 -10.52 1.76 -0.67
N CYS A 269 -9.53 1.53 0.17
CA CYS A 269 -8.83 0.23 0.29
C CYS A 269 -9.72 -0.94 0.74
N LEU A 270 -10.96 -0.67 1.16
CA LEU A 270 -11.94 -1.62 1.70
C LEU A 270 -11.43 -2.43 2.93
N PRO A 271 -12.32 -2.82 3.88
CA PRO A 271 -13.78 -2.69 3.84
C PRO A 271 -14.23 -1.26 4.12
N ALA A 272 -15.35 -0.84 3.55
CA ALA A 272 -15.95 0.46 3.78
C ALA A 272 -17.24 0.35 4.59
N TYR A 273 -17.48 1.32 5.47
CA TYR A 273 -18.70 1.42 6.27
C TYR A 273 -19.57 2.56 5.74
N ARG A 274 -20.51 2.21 4.86
CA ARG A 274 -21.47 3.18 4.28
C ARG A 274 -22.24 3.91 5.38
N GLY A 275 -22.22 5.24 5.30
CA GLY A 275 -22.80 6.14 6.30
C GLY A 275 -21.83 6.54 7.43
N TYR A 276 -20.61 5.99 7.45
CA TYR A 276 -19.53 6.45 8.32
C TYR A 276 -18.54 7.30 7.51
N GLU A 277 -17.42 6.76 7.11
CA GLU A 277 -16.36 7.48 6.36
C GLU A 277 -16.78 7.86 4.94
N VAL A 278 -17.72 7.14 4.35
CA VAL A 278 -18.22 7.37 3.01
C VAL A 278 -19.73 7.09 2.91
N THR A 279 -20.45 7.86 2.11
CA THR A 279 -21.86 7.58 1.82
C THR A 279 -22.02 6.50 0.75
N ALA A 280 -23.16 5.78 0.76
CA ALA A 280 -23.49 4.81 -0.29
C ALA A 280 -23.53 5.47 -1.69
N GLU A 281 -24.04 6.69 -1.78
CA GLU A 281 -24.10 7.45 -3.03
C GLU A 281 -22.72 7.63 -3.68
N VAL A 282 -21.67 7.85 -2.87
CA VAL A 282 -20.30 8.03 -3.37
C VAL A 282 -19.66 6.69 -3.72
N ILE A 283 -19.62 5.74 -2.78
CA ILE A 283 -18.89 4.48 -3.00
C ILE A 283 -19.53 3.57 -4.04
N ASP A 284 -20.86 3.62 -4.19
CA ASP A 284 -21.61 2.86 -5.20
C ASP A 284 -21.90 3.72 -6.46
N GLY A 285 -21.41 4.95 -6.48
CA GLY A 285 -21.62 5.93 -7.55
C GLY A 285 -20.65 5.80 -8.73
N PRO A 286 -20.90 6.55 -9.82
CA PRO A 286 -20.16 6.40 -11.08
C PRO A 286 -18.70 6.88 -11.03
N ARG A 287 -18.30 7.65 -10.00
CA ARG A 287 -16.92 8.11 -9.80
C ARG A 287 -16.09 7.17 -8.92
N SER A 288 -16.74 6.16 -8.33
CA SER A 288 -16.07 5.16 -7.51
C SER A 288 -15.37 4.12 -8.37
N VAL A 289 -14.09 3.91 -8.13
CA VAL A 289 -13.26 2.90 -8.83
C VAL A 289 -12.65 1.90 -7.84
N VAL A 290 -13.29 1.73 -6.67
CA VAL A 290 -12.80 0.89 -5.56
C VAL A 290 -12.63 -0.58 -5.92
N PHE A 291 -13.37 -1.10 -6.91
CA PHE A 291 -13.22 -2.50 -7.32
C PHE A 291 -12.06 -2.68 -8.28
N ASP A 292 -11.77 -1.71 -9.14
CA ASP A 292 -10.57 -1.69 -9.99
C ASP A 292 -9.31 -1.53 -9.11
N GLU A 293 -9.38 -0.67 -8.09
CA GLU A 293 -8.36 -0.53 -7.05
C GLU A 293 -8.10 -1.86 -6.32
N ALA A 294 -9.18 -2.57 -5.92
CA ALA A 294 -9.06 -3.86 -5.26
C ALA A 294 -8.45 -4.94 -6.17
N GLU A 295 -8.77 -4.95 -7.46
CA GLU A 295 -8.13 -5.83 -8.45
C GLU A 295 -6.66 -5.49 -8.62
N ASN A 296 -6.32 -4.22 -8.70
CA ASN A 296 -4.96 -3.74 -8.89
C ASN A 296 -4.01 -4.14 -7.76
N ARG A 297 -4.53 -4.49 -6.58
CA ARG A 297 -3.75 -5.15 -5.52
C ARG A 297 -3.02 -6.40 -6.03
N LEU A 298 -3.69 -7.24 -6.81
CA LEU A 298 -3.08 -8.43 -7.39
C LEU A 298 -1.93 -8.06 -8.31
N HIS A 299 -2.15 -7.13 -9.23
CA HIS A 299 -1.18 -6.80 -10.28
C HIS A 299 0.03 -6.02 -9.73
N ALA A 300 -0.19 -5.05 -8.85
CA ALA A 300 0.86 -4.29 -8.20
C ALA A 300 1.75 -5.18 -7.30
N GLN A 301 1.16 -6.07 -6.50
CA GLN A 301 1.91 -6.99 -5.63
C GLN A 301 2.70 -8.03 -6.44
N LYS A 302 2.16 -8.54 -7.54
CA LYS A 302 2.88 -9.42 -8.46
C LYS A 302 4.11 -8.72 -9.03
N ALA A 303 3.91 -7.53 -9.57
CA ALA A 303 4.97 -6.73 -10.17
C ALA A 303 6.07 -6.40 -9.15
N LEU A 304 5.68 -6.00 -7.95
CA LEU A 304 6.62 -5.73 -6.86
C LEU A 304 7.48 -6.95 -6.54
N ILE A 305 6.87 -8.13 -6.33
CA ILE A 305 7.60 -9.36 -6.02
C ILE A 305 8.55 -9.71 -7.18
N ALA A 306 8.09 -9.65 -8.43
CA ALA A 306 8.91 -9.94 -9.58
C ALA A 306 10.07 -8.96 -9.70
N TRP A 307 9.81 -7.66 -9.57
CA TRP A 307 10.82 -6.61 -9.61
C TRP A 307 11.89 -6.80 -8.53
N LEU A 308 11.48 -7.09 -7.28
CA LEU A 308 12.40 -7.36 -6.17
C LEU A 308 13.30 -8.57 -6.46
N LEU A 309 12.74 -9.66 -7.00
CA LEU A 309 13.50 -10.85 -7.36
C LEU A 309 14.50 -10.57 -8.50
N TYR A 310 14.09 -9.81 -9.53
CA TYR A 310 14.97 -9.42 -10.64
C TYR A 310 16.10 -8.50 -10.17
N ARG A 311 15.78 -7.46 -9.42
CA ARG A 311 16.75 -6.49 -8.89
C ARG A 311 17.72 -7.09 -7.86
N SER A 312 17.30 -8.14 -7.16
CA SER A 312 18.17 -8.90 -6.24
C SER A 312 18.99 -10.01 -6.93
N GLY A 313 18.87 -10.19 -8.25
CA GLY A 313 19.55 -11.25 -8.98
C GLY A 313 19.10 -12.67 -8.64
N LEU A 314 17.90 -12.81 -8.04
CA LEU A 314 17.31 -14.09 -7.62
C LEU A 314 16.46 -14.76 -8.71
N ALA A 315 16.13 -14.02 -9.77
CA ALA A 315 15.47 -14.51 -10.98
C ALA A 315 15.91 -13.68 -12.19
N GLU A 316 15.74 -14.25 -13.38
CA GLU A 316 15.99 -13.54 -14.65
C GLU A 316 14.68 -12.93 -15.15
N GLU A 317 14.78 -11.67 -15.62
CA GLU A 317 13.65 -10.99 -16.26
C GLU A 317 13.44 -11.58 -17.66
N PRO A 318 12.19 -11.91 -18.06
CA PRO A 318 11.89 -12.38 -19.42
C PRO A 318 12.30 -11.34 -20.46
N ARG A 319 12.96 -11.80 -21.52
CA ARG A 319 13.35 -10.97 -22.69
C ARG A 319 12.13 -10.58 -23.53
#